data_624bf408f2a8fb5b1527234a5f0e38bf
#
_entry.id   624bf408f2a8fb5b1527234a5f0e38bf
#
_cell.length_a   1.000
_cell.length_b   1.000
_cell.length_c   1.000
_cell.angle_alpha   90.00
_cell.angle_beta   90.00
_cell.angle_gamma   90.00
#
_symmetry.space_group_name_H-M   'P 1'
#
loop_
_entity.id
_entity.type
_entity.pdbx_description
1 polymer ?
#
loop_
_entity_poly.entity_id
_entity_poly.type
_entity_poly.pdbx_seq_one_letter_code
_entity_poly.pdbx_strand_id
1 'polypeptide(L)'
;PMLAILDVVSIKYYLILSAFLFTIGVFGVLFRRNAITIFMCVELMLNSVNLLLVAFSTYHNDASGQVFVFFVMAVAAAEVAVGLAILVTIFRNIHSVDIDDLKALKN
;
A
#
# COMPACT_ATOMS: atom_id res chain seq x y z
N PRO A 1 9.80 26.24 21.29
CA PRO A 1 10.25 25.99 19.93
C PRO A 1 9.34 25.05 19.17
N MET A 2 9.47 25.09 17.86
CA MET A 2 8.65 24.27 16.97
C MET A 2 8.77 22.78 17.26
N LEU A 3 9.96 22.32 17.64
CA LEU A 3 10.19 20.91 17.99
C LEU A 3 9.36 20.46 19.20
N ALA A 4 9.17 21.33 20.17
CA ALA A 4 8.36 21.03 21.35
C ALA A 4 6.88 20.88 20.97
N ILE A 5 6.42 21.60 19.96
CA ILE A 5 5.04 21.48 19.46
C ILE A 5 4.86 20.15 18.73
N LEU A 6 5.87 19.73 17.96
CA LEU A 6 5.86 18.45 17.27
C LEU A 6 5.94 17.27 18.24
N ASP A 7 6.57 17.47 19.40
CA ASP A 7 6.68 16.46 20.44
C ASP A 7 5.35 16.25 21.21
N VAL A 8 4.36 17.09 20.97
CA VAL A 8 3.04 16.95 21.61
C VAL A 8 2.37 15.66 21.14
N VAL A 9 2.65 15.22 19.91
CA VAL A 9 2.09 13.97 19.39
C VAL A 9 2.97 12.82 19.82
N SER A 10 2.46 12.01 20.75
CA SER A 10 3.16 10.82 21.24
C SER A 10 3.30 9.79 20.14
N ILE A 11 4.41 9.05 20.16
CA ILE A 11 4.61 7.90 19.25
C ILE A 11 3.43 6.92 19.33
N LYS A 12 2.78 6.85 20.45
CA LYS A 12 1.59 6.00 20.68
C LYS A 12 0.50 6.26 19.63
N TYR A 13 0.27 7.51 19.25
CA TYR A 13 -0.73 7.85 18.26
C TYR A 13 -0.33 7.36 16.86
N TYR A 14 0.95 7.44 16.53
CA TYR A 14 1.45 6.90 15.26
C TYR A 14 1.31 5.39 15.21
N LEU A 15 1.57 4.70 16.33
CA LEU A 15 1.40 3.26 16.42
C LEU A 15 -0.07 2.87 16.22
N ILE A 16 -0.97 3.59 16.86
CA ILE A 16 -2.41 3.34 16.73
C ILE A 16 -2.86 3.56 15.28
N LEU A 17 -2.44 4.66 14.67
CA LEU A 17 -2.79 4.96 13.28
C LEU A 17 -2.25 3.90 12.34
N SER A 18 -0.99 3.51 12.50
CA SER A 18 -0.38 2.47 11.67
C SER A 18 -1.11 1.15 11.79
N ALA A 19 -1.45 0.74 13.01
CA ALA A 19 -2.19 -0.49 13.26
C ALA A 19 -3.58 -0.43 12.62
N PHE A 20 -4.24 0.71 12.72
CA PHE A 20 -5.57 0.92 12.14
C PHE A 20 -5.52 0.81 10.61
N LEU A 21 -4.58 1.50 9.98
CA LEU A 21 -4.43 1.48 8.53
C LEU A 21 -4.07 0.08 8.03
N PHE A 22 -3.16 -0.59 8.72
CA PHE A 22 -2.77 -1.95 8.39
C PHE A 22 -3.98 -2.89 8.45
N THR A 23 -4.77 -2.78 9.50
CA THR A 23 -5.98 -3.59 9.70
C THR A 23 -6.99 -3.36 8.58
N ILE A 24 -7.21 -2.10 8.19
CA ILE A 24 -8.08 -1.78 7.05
C ILE A 24 -7.59 -2.47 5.79
N GLY A 25 -6.28 -2.42 5.53
CA GLY A 25 -5.67 -3.08 4.37
C GLY A 25 -5.90 -4.58 4.40
N VAL A 26 -5.71 -5.21 5.56
CA VAL A 26 -5.93 -6.66 5.73
C VAL A 26 -7.37 -7.02 5.41
N PHE A 27 -8.34 -6.29 5.96
CA PHE A 27 -9.75 -6.57 5.68
C PHE A 27 -10.08 -6.38 4.20
N GLY A 28 -9.49 -5.37 3.57
CA GLY A 28 -9.67 -5.18 2.13
C GLY A 28 -9.16 -6.36 1.32
N VAL A 29 -7.99 -6.89 1.65
CA VAL A 29 -7.44 -8.06 0.98
C VAL A 29 -8.33 -9.28 1.17
N LEU A 30 -8.85 -9.47 2.39
CA LEU A 30 -9.64 -10.66 2.72
C LEU A 30 -11.05 -10.63 2.12
N PHE A 31 -11.67 -9.45 1.99
CA PHE A 31 -13.08 -9.35 1.63
C PHE A 31 -13.34 -8.85 0.21
N ARG A 32 -12.34 -8.30 -0.46
CA ARG A 32 -12.52 -7.81 -1.83
C ARG A 32 -12.03 -8.83 -2.84
N ARG A 33 -12.72 -8.90 -3.98
CA ARG A 33 -12.37 -9.84 -5.06
C ARG A 33 -11.70 -9.15 -6.23
N ASN A 34 -11.79 -7.82 -6.30
CA ASN A 34 -11.20 -7.04 -7.37
C ASN A 34 -9.68 -6.98 -7.17
N ALA A 35 -8.93 -7.44 -8.19
CA ALA A 35 -7.47 -7.50 -8.10
C ALA A 35 -6.84 -6.12 -7.87
N ILE A 36 -7.38 -5.08 -8.51
CA ILE A 36 -6.87 -3.71 -8.34
C ILE A 36 -7.09 -3.23 -6.91
N THR A 37 -8.28 -3.48 -6.36
CA THR A 37 -8.60 -3.12 -4.97
C THR A 37 -7.69 -3.87 -3.99
N ILE A 38 -7.45 -5.16 -4.21
CA ILE A 38 -6.54 -5.95 -3.37
C ILE A 38 -5.13 -5.36 -3.43
N PHE A 39 -4.67 -4.99 -4.63
CA PHE A 39 -3.36 -4.38 -4.80
C PHE A 39 -3.25 -3.06 -4.04
N MET A 40 -4.28 -2.22 -4.12
CA MET A 40 -4.32 -0.97 -3.37
C MET A 40 -4.32 -1.20 -1.85
N CYS A 41 -5.00 -2.24 -1.38
CA CYS A 41 -5.02 -2.59 0.03
C CYS A 41 -3.64 -3.07 0.52
N VAL A 42 -2.92 -3.83 -0.30
CA VAL A 42 -1.54 -4.22 0.00
C VAL A 42 -0.65 -2.98 0.09
N GLU A 43 -0.83 -2.01 -0.81
CA GLU A 43 -0.09 -0.76 -0.75
C GLU A 43 -0.41 0.04 0.51
N LEU A 44 -1.66 0.05 0.94
CA LEU A 44 -2.04 0.68 2.20
C LEU A 44 -1.33 0.02 3.40
N MET A 45 -1.23 -1.30 3.39
CA MET A 45 -0.52 -2.05 4.42
C MET A 45 0.97 -1.69 4.44
N LEU A 46 1.61 -1.60 3.28
CA LEU A 46 3.00 -1.20 3.16
C LEU A 46 3.23 0.23 3.64
N ASN A 47 2.33 1.14 3.29
CA ASN A 47 2.41 2.52 3.74
C ASN A 47 2.24 2.65 5.25
N SER A 48 1.41 1.81 5.86
CA SER A 48 1.25 1.80 7.32
C SER A 48 2.52 1.37 8.02
N VAL A 49 3.24 0.39 7.47
CA VAL A 49 4.54 -0.04 7.98
C VAL A 49 5.57 1.08 7.81
N ASN A 50 5.57 1.77 6.68
CA ASN A 50 6.47 2.89 6.45
C ASN A 50 6.22 4.03 7.44
N LEU A 51 4.95 4.33 7.73
CA LEU A 51 4.59 5.31 8.75
C LEU A 51 5.17 4.93 10.10
N LEU A 52 5.08 3.66 10.47
CA LEU A 52 5.63 3.13 11.70
C LEU A 52 7.15 3.30 11.75
N LEU A 53 7.84 2.99 10.66
CA LEU A 53 9.30 3.12 10.58
C LEU A 53 9.73 4.57 10.72
N VAL A 54 9.03 5.51 10.08
CA VAL A 54 9.32 6.94 10.22
C VAL A 54 9.09 7.39 11.65
N ALA A 55 8.00 6.94 12.27
CA ALA A 55 7.69 7.29 13.66
C ALA A 55 8.79 6.83 14.61
N PHE A 56 9.25 5.59 14.49
CA PHE A 56 10.35 5.07 15.31
C PHE A 56 11.66 5.80 15.04
N SER A 57 11.95 6.11 13.78
CA SER A 57 13.15 6.88 13.42
C SER A 57 13.15 8.24 14.11
N THR A 58 12.02 8.93 14.07
CA THR A 58 11.89 10.24 14.73
C THR A 58 12.01 10.11 16.24
N TYR A 59 11.37 9.10 16.82
CA TYR A 59 11.40 8.86 18.27
C TYR A 59 12.83 8.61 18.76
N HIS A 60 13.63 7.88 17.99
CA HIS A 60 15.02 7.56 18.35
C HIS A 60 16.02 8.60 17.86
N ASN A 61 15.57 9.66 17.19
CA ASN A 61 16.43 10.69 16.59
C ASN A 61 17.46 10.11 15.63
N ASP A 62 17.08 9.08 14.90
CA ASP A 62 17.96 8.39 13.96
C ASP A 62 17.44 8.55 12.54
N ALA A 63 18.08 9.42 11.77
CA ALA A 63 17.68 9.73 10.40
C ALA A 63 17.88 8.56 9.43
N SER A 64 18.68 7.55 9.79
CA SER A 64 18.91 6.41 8.90
C SER A 64 17.63 5.63 8.61
N GLY A 65 16.69 5.56 9.57
CA GLY A 65 15.38 4.97 9.34
C GLY A 65 14.57 5.71 8.30
N GLN A 66 14.67 7.05 8.27
CA GLN A 66 13.96 7.87 7.27
C GLN A 66 14.55 7.68 5.88
N VAL A 67 15.86 7.59 5.77
CA VAL A 67 16.53 7.30 4.50
C VAL A 67 16.11 5.93 3.98
N PHE A 68 16.08 4.94 4.85
CA PHE A 68 15.62 3.59 4.51
C PHE A 68 14.18 3.61 3.99
N VAL A 69 13.30 4.32 4.68
CA VAL A 69 11.90 4.46 4.25
C VAL A 69 11.80 5.14 2.89
N PHE A 70 12.62 6.16 2.64
CA PHE A 70 12.64 6.82 1.33
C PHE A 70 12.92 5.81 0.22
N PHE A 71 13.93 4.95 0.38
CA PHE A 71 14.24 3.93 -0.61
C PHE A 71 13.12 2.90 -0.74
N VAL A 72 12.54 2.48 0.37
CA VAL A 72 11.41 1.53 0.35
C VAL A 72 10.22 2.13 -0.40
N MET A 73 9.93 3.40 -0.16
CA MET A 73 8.83 4.09 -0.85
C MET A 73 9.10 4.23 -2.35
N ALA A 74 10.34 4.52 -2.74
CA ALA A 74 10.71 4.63 -4.15
C ALA A 74 10.51 3.29 -4.86
N VAL A 75 10.98 2.20 -4.25
CA VAL A 75 10.81 0.84 -4.79
C VAL A 75 9.32 0.47 -4.83
N ALA A 76 8.58 0.77 -3.77
CA ALA A 76 7.15 0.49 -3.71
C ALA A 76 6.39 1.24 -4.81
N ALA A 77 6.72 2.50 -5.03
CA ALA A 77 6.10 3.30 -6.09
C ALA A 77 6.37 2.69 -7.47
N ALA A 78 7.61 2.26 -7.71
CA ALA A 78 7.97 1.59 -8.97
C ALA A 78 7.21 0.28 -9.14
N GLU A 79 7.09 -0.51 -8.07
CA GLU A 79 6.35 -1.77 -8.09
C GLU A 79 4.87 -1.54 -8.36
N VAL A 80 4.28 -0.51 -7.77
CA VAL A 80 2.88 -0.13 -8.02
C VAL A 80 2.68 0.18 -9.49
N ALA A 81 3.54 1.01 -10.08
CA ALA A 81 3.41 1.40 -11.48
C ALA A 81 3.48 0.18 -12.40
N VAL A 82 4.48 -0.69 -12.19
CA VAL A 82 4.65 -1.90 -12.98
C VAL A 82 3.52 -2.90 -12.72
N GLY A 83 3.18 -3.10 -11.44
CA GLY A 83 2.13 -4.04 -11.04
C GLY A 83 0.76 -3.64 -11.59
N LEU A 84 0.40 -2.36 -11.52
CA LEU A 84 -0.85 -1.88 -12.09
C LEU A 84 -0.88 -2.03 -13.60
N ALA A 85 0.24 -1.74 -14.27
CA ALA A 85 0.34 -1.91 -15.73
C ALA A 85 0.10 -3.36 -16.10
N ILE A 86 0.72 -4.30 -15.38
CA ILE A 86 0.54 -5.73 -15.61
C ILE A 86 -0.91 -6.16 -15.36
N LEU A 87 -1.48 -5.73 -14.24
CA LEU A 87 -2.86 -6.08 -13.89
C LEU A 87 -3.85 -5.56 -14.91
N VAL A 88 -3.68 -4.32 -15.37
CA VAL A 88 -4.55 -3.74 -16.38
C VAL A 88 -4.44 -4.51 -17.68
N THR A 89 -3.22 -4.88 -18.09
CA THR A 89 -2.98 -5.65 -19.30
C THR A 89 -3.65 -7.02 -19.22
N ILE A 90 -3.45 -7.73 -18.12
CA ILE A 90 -4.06 -9.03 -17.87
C ILE A 90 -5.58 -8.91 -17.89
N PHE A 91 -6.12 -7.93 -17.20
CA PHE A 91 -7.56 -7.72 -17.13
C PHE A 91 -8.17 -7.50 -18.49
N ARG A 92 -7.53 -6.68 -19.33
CA ARG A 92 -7.99 -6.45 -20.71
C ARG A 92 -7.96 -7.72 -21.55
N ASN A 93 -6.92 -8.52 -21.40
CA ASN A 93 -6.77 -9.76 -22.15
C ASN A 93 -7.79 -10.81 -21.71
N ILE A 94 -8.00 -10.97 -20.42
CA ILE A 94 -9.00 -11.90 -19.89
C ILE A 94 -10.41 -11.50 -20.35
N HIS A 95 -10.70 -10.21 -20.27
CA HIS A 95 -12.00 -9.69 -20.69
C HIS A 95 -12.25 -9.94 -22.17
N SER A 96 -11.22 -9.76 -23.00
CA SER A 96 -11.28 -10.04 -24.43
C SER A 96 -11.50 -11.53 -24.71
N VAL A 97 -10.78 -12.39 -23.98
CA VAL A 97 -10.91 -13.85 -24.11
C VAL A 97 -12.30 -14.31 -23.69
N ASP A 98 -12.84 -13.77 -22.60
CA ASP A 98 -14.19 -14.09 -22.13
C ASP A 98 -15.24 -13.74 -23.18
N ILE A 99 -15.12 -12.61 -23.84
CA ILE A 99 -16.03 -12.20 -24.91
C ILE A 99 -15.95 -13.17 -26.09
N ASP A 100 -14.75 -13.55 -26.48
CA ASP A 100 -14.52 -14.50 -27.56
C ASP A 100 -15.11 -15.88 -27.24
N ASP A 101 -14.92 -16.34 -25.99
CA ASP A 101 -15.48 -17.59 -25.52
C ASP A 101 -17.01 -17.58 -25.55
N LEU A 102 -17.63 -16.48 -25.13
CA LEU A 102 -19.06 -16.32 -25.19
C LEU A 102 -19.60 -16.35 -26.60
N LYS A 103 -18.89 -15.74 -27.54
CA LYS A 103 -19.25 -15.77 -28.97
C LYS A 103 -19.17 -17.18 -29.52
N ALA A 104 -18.14 -17.92 -29.17
CA ALA A 104 -17.96 -19.30 -29.60
C ALA A 104 -19.08 -20.19 -29.06
N LEU A 105 -19.51 -19.99 -27.84
CA LEU A 105 -20.58 -20.77 -27.22
C LEU A 105 -21.95 -20.50 -27.83
N LYS A 106 -22.18 -19.30 -28.36
CA LYS A 106 -23.45 -18.93 -28.97
C LYS A 106 -23.64 -19.51 -30.37
N ASN A 107 -22.57 -19.87 -31.03
CA ASN A 107 -22.60 -20.42 -32.39
C ASN A 107 -22.45 -21.92 -32.34
#